data_1a4a3b42065a2cbd3b93c99257c99ad2
#
_entry.id   1a4a3b42065a2cbd3b93c99257c99ad2
#
_cell.length_a   1.000
_cell.length_b   1.000
_cell.length_c   1.000
_cell.angle_alpha   90.00
_cell.angle_beta   90.00
_cell.angle_gamma   90.00
#
_symmetry.space_group_name_H-M   'P 1'
#
loop_
_entity.id
_entity.type
_entity.pdbx_description
1 polymer ?
#
loop_
_entity_poly.entity_id
_entity_poly.type
_entity_poly.pdbx_seq_one_letter_code
_entity_poly.pdbx_strand_id
1 'polypeptide(L)'
;MVNRALDELKKKGFAKGAILHSDQGFQFTNPAHIMRLKRMGITQSMSRRGNCWDNACIENFFGHMKCKMYHFTQPTTVIEVYGAVESYIAYYNNKRIQTKLKMSPVQYRLKIA
;
A
#
# COMPACT_ATOMS: atom_id res chain seq x y z
N MET A 1 -7.80 6.35 8.67
CA MET A 1 -6.66 5.65 8.02
C MET A 1 -6.36 6.20 6.62
N VAL A 2 -7.26 6.10 5.66
CA VAL A 2 -7.03 6.55 4.26
C VAL A 2 -6.64 8.02 4.19
N ASN A 3 -7.31 8.90 4.91
CA ASN A 3 -7.01 10.33 4.92
C ASN A 3 -5.58 10.64 5.39
N ARG A 4 -5.09 9.90 6.39
CA ARG A 4 -3.71 10.05 6.87
C ARG A 4 -2.69 9.63 5.81
N ALA A 5 -2.96 8.54 5.09
CA ALA A 5 -2.11 8.12 3.98
C ALA A 5 -2.06 9.15 2.84
N LEU A 6 -3.19 9.78 2.53
CA LEU A 6 -3.26 10.86 1.55
C LEU A 6 -2.48 12.10 1.98
N ASP A 7 -2.51 12.46 3.27
CA ASP A 7 -1.72 13.57 3.82
C ASP A 7 -0.22 13.30 3.70
N GLU A 8 0.21 12.07 3.99
CA GLU A 8 1.62 11.67 3.81
C GLU A 8 2.08 11.71 2.35
N LEU A 9 1.24 11.24 1.42
CA LEU A 9 1.54 11.34 -0.02
C LEU A 9 1.70 12.79 -0.46
N LYS A 10 0.83 13.68 0.01
CA LYS A 10 0.91 15.11 -0.29
C LYS A 10 2.20 15.72 0.24
N LYS A 11 2.56 15.45 1.49
CA LYS A 11 3.81 15.92 2.11
C LYS A 11 5.05 15.48 1.33
N LYS A 12 5.04 14.25 0.83
CA LYS A 12 6.15 13.68 0.06
C LYS A 12 6.19 14.12 -1.41
N GLY A 13 5.21 14.91 -1.86
CA GLY A 13 5.14 15.39 -3.25
C GLY A 13 4.73 14.33 -4.29
N PHE A 14 4.25 13.17 -3.86
CA PHE A 14 3.87 12.07 -4.75
C PHE A 14 2.38 12.01 -5.10
N ALA A 15 1.58 12.96 -4.64
CA ALA A 15 0.13 12.92 -4.84
C ALA A 15 -0.27 13.20 -6.30
N LYS A 16 0.28 14.24 -6.92
CA LYS A 16 -0.10 14.64 -8.28
C LYS A 16 0.31 13.58 -9.31
N GLY A 17 -0.67 13.10 -10.06
CA GLY A 17 -0.46 12.06 -11.08
C GLY A 17 -0.46 10.63 -10.53
N ALA A 18 -0.60 10.45 -9.21
CA ALA A 18 -0.74 9.12 -8.63
C ALA A 18 -2.09 8.48 -8.97
N ILE A 19 -2.13 7.17 -8.98
CA ILE A 19 -3.36 6.38 -9.11
C ILE A 19 -3.62 5.69 -7.77
N LEU A 20 -4.79 5.92 -7.17
CA LEU A 20 -5.27 5.17 -6.02
C LEU A 20 -6.23 4.09 -6.49
N HIS A 21 -5.80 2.84 -6.39
CA HIS A 21 -6.64 1.68 -6.69
C HIS A 21 -7.23 1.09 -5.41
N SER A 22 -8.53 0.83 -5.41
CA SER A 22 -9.25 0.26 -4.27
C SER A 22 -10.41 -0.64 -4.74
N ASP A 23 -11.02 -1.34 -3.80
CA ASP A 23 -12.35 -1.93 -4.01
C ASP A 23 -13.43 -0.83 -4.00
N GLN A 24 -14.70 -1.25 -4.11
CA GLN A 24 -15.84 -0.34 -4.03
C GLN A 24 -16.40 -0.21 -2.61
N GLY A 25 -15.52 -0.34 -1.60
CA GLY A 25 -15.89 -0.12 -0.21
C GLY A 25 -16.50 1.28 0.03
N PHE A 26 -17.40 1.37 0.99
CA PHE A 26 -18.12 2.60 1.30
C PHE A 26 -17.21 3.82 1.49
N GLN A 27 -16.08 3.66 2.14
CA GLN A 27 -15.10 4.73 2.37
C GLN A 27 -14.50 5.28 1.06
N PHE A 28 -14.44 4.47 0.00
CA PHE A 28 -13.87 4.86 -1.28
C PHE A 28 -14.90 5.43 -2.27
N THR A 29 -16.19 5.16 -2.05
CA THR A 29 -17.29 5.68 -2.87
C THR A 29 -17.90 6.96 -2.31
N ASN A 30 -17.47 7.39 -1.14
CA ASN A 30 -17.94 8.61 -0.48
C ASN A 30 -17.59 9.85 -1.33
N PRO A 31 -18.57 10.75 -1.61
CA PRO A 31 -18.33 11.96 -2.40
C PRO A 31 -17.22 12.85 -1.87
N ALA A 32 -17.09 12.98 -0.55
CA ALA A 32 -16.02 13.77 0.08
C ALA A 32 -14.63 13.20 -0.24
N HIS A 33 -14.48 11.88 -0.23
CA HIS A 33 -13.25 11.19 -0.60
C HIS A 33 -12.90 11.42 -2.08
N ILE A 34 -13.87 11.25 -2.97
CA ILE A 34 -13.72 11.47 -4.42
C ILE A 34 -13.26 12.90 -4.71
N MET A 35 -13.91 13.89 -4.09
CA MET A 35 -13.55 15.30 -4.23
C MET A 35 -12.14 15.60 -3.74
N ARG A 36 -11.75 14.97 -2.62
CA ARG A 36 -10.40 15.11 -2.06
C ARG A 36 -9.33 14.60 -3.02
N LEU A 37 -9.51 13.41 -3.58
CA LEU A 37 -8.59 12.84 -4.57
C LEU A 37 -8.44 13.76 -5.79
N LYS A 38 -9.56 14.27 -6.29
CA LYS A 38 -9.57 15.22 -7.42
C LYS A 38 -8.73 16.47 -7.11
N ARG A 39 -8.91 17.08 -5.93
CA ARG A 39 -8.13 18.25 -5.50
C ARG A 39 -6.64 17.97 -5.36
N MET A 40 -6.28 16.72 -5.02
CA MET A 40 -4.88 16.30 -4.90
C MET A 40 -4.26 15.88 -6.25
N GLY A 41 -5.03 15.86 -7.34
CA GLY A 41 -4.56 15.38 -8.64
C GLY A 41 -4.33 13.86 -8.69
N ILE A 42 -5.02 13.11 -7.84
CA ILE A 42 -4.95 11.65 -7.80
C ILE A 42 -6.09 11.08 -8.64
N THR A 43 -5.75 10.15 -9.52
CA THR A 43 -6.73 9.39 -10.29
C THR A 43 -7.26 8.23 -9.47
N GLN A 44 -8.57 8.13 -9.30
CA GLN A 44 -9.19 7.01 -8.63
C GLN A 44 -9.43 5.86 -9.61
N SER A 45 -9.00 4.67 -9.24
CA SER A 45 -9.25 3.42 -9.94
C SER A 45 -9.94 2.46 -8.98
N MET A 46 -10.98 1.79 -9.45
CA MET A 46 -11.73 0.83 -8.62
C MET A 46 -11.79 -0.53 -9.28
N SER A 47 -11.66 -1.58 -8.46
CA SER A 47 -11.94 -2.93 -8.90
C SER A 47 -13.42 -3.08 -9.28
N ARG A 48 -13.69 -3.97 -10.22
CA ARG A 48 -15.06 -4.33 -10.58
C ARG A 48 -15.75 -4.98 -9.38
N ARG A 49 -17.04 -4.71 -9.23
CA ARG A 49 -17.84 -5.27 -8.13
C ARG A 49 -17.79 -6.80 -8.14
N GLY A 50 -17.42 -7.37 -7.00
CA GLY A 50 -17.32 -8.82 -6.83
C GLY A 50 -16.13 -9.47 -7.54
N ASN A 51 -15.18 -8.71 -8.10
CA ASN A 51 -14.00 -9.25 -8.77
C ASN A 51 -12.76 -9.15 -7.87
N CYS A 52 -12.44 -10.25 -7.18
CA CYS A 52 -11.29 -10.33 -6.29
C CYS A 52 -9.93 -10.27 -7.04
N TRP A 53 -9.89 -10.60 -8.33
CA TRP A 53 -8.66 -10.57 -9.12
C TRP A 53 -8.08 -9.16 -9.27
N ASP A 54 -8.95 -8.15 -9.29
CA ASP A 54 -8.52 -6.76 -9.45
C ASP A 54 -7.72 -6.26 -8.23
N ASN A 55 -7.87 -6.89 -7.05
CA ASN A 55 -7.16 -6.57 -5.81
C ASN A 55 -6.10 -7.62 -5.42
N ALA A 56 -5.86 -8.62 -6.25
CA ALA A 56 -4.99 -9.74 -5.92
C ALA A 56 -3.56 -9.33 -5.51
N CYS A 57 -3.01 -8.28 -6.09
CA CYS A 57 -1.66 -7.81 -5.77
C CYS A 57 -1.54 -7.36 -4.33
N ILE A 58 -2.46 -6.53 -3.85
CA ILE A 58 -2.42 -6.02 -2.47
C ILE A 58 -2.79 -7.10 -1.45
N GLU A 59 -3.72 -7.98 -1.79
CA GLU A 59 -4.10 -9.11 -0.95
C GLU A 59 -2.93 -10.09 -0.81
N ASN A 60 -2.20 -10.34 -1.88
CA ASN A 60 -0.99 -11.16 -1.86
C ASN A 60 0.09 -10.54 -0.97
N PHE A 61 0.32 -9.23 -1.07
CA PHE A 61 1.24 -8.52 -0.19
C PHE A 61 0.87 -8.69 1.29
N PHE A 62 -0.40 -8.49 1.65
CA PHE A 62 -0.85 -8.66 3.02
C PHE A 62 -0.74 -10.10 3.52
N GLY A 63 -1.00 -11.08 2.66
CA GLY A 63 -0.82 -12.48 2.98
C GLY A 63 0.64 -12.81 3.33
N HIS A 64 1.57 -12.36 2.52
CA HIS A 64 3.01 -12.53 2.77
C HIS A 64 3.45 -11.77 4.02
N MET A 65 2.99 -10.56 4.23
CA MET A 65 3.32 -9.76 5.40
C MET A 65 2.88 -10.47 6.69
N LYS A 66 1.63 -10.93 6.76
CA LYS A 66 1.10 -11.65 7.93
C LYS A 66 1.90 -12.91 8.20
N CYS A 67 2.13 -13.73 7.19
CA CYS A 67 2.88 -14.98 7.32
C CYS A 67 4.30 -14.72 7.87
N LYS A 68 5.02 -13.78 7.30
CA LYS A 68 6.40 -13.47 7.72
C LYS A 68 6.47 -12.80 9.08
N MET A 69 5.56 -11.86 9.37
CA MET A 69 5.50 -11.22 10.68
C MET A 69 5.35 -12.24 11.80
N TYR A 70 4.38 -13.14 11.69
CA TYR A 70 4.12 -14.15 12.72
C TYR A 70 5.19 -15.25 12.79
N HIS A 71 5.96 -15.43 11.72
CA HIS A 71 7.07 -16.38 11.73
C HIS A 71 8.28 -15.85 12.52
N PHE A 72 8.59 -14.56 12.40
CA PHE A 72 9.77 -13.96 13.04
C PHE A 72 9.47 -13.30 14.38
N THR A 73 8.27 -12.81 14.58
CA THR A 73 7.85 -12.14 15.82
C THR A 73 6.43 -12.58 16.15
N GLN A 74 6.18 -12.84 17.44
CA GLN A 74 4.82 -13.13 17.93
C GLN A 74 4.32 -11.93 18.73
N PRO A 75 3.85 -10.87 18.05
CA PRO A 75 3.42 -9.66 18.75
C PRO A 75 2.18 -9.94 19.59
N THR A 76 2.22 -9.53 20.84
CA THR A 76 1.12 -9.70 21.81
C THR A 76 0.41 -8.39 22.11
N THR A 77 1.02 -7.26 21.80
CA THR A 77 0.46 -5.93 22.02
C THR A 77 0.28 -5.17 20.70
N VAL A 78 -0.58 -4.14 20.71
CA VAL A 78 -0.81 -3.28 19.54
C VAL A 78 0.48 -2.55 19.12
N ILE A 79 1.27 -2.10 20.08
CA ILE A 79 2.56 -1.43 19.80
C ILE A 79 3.54 -2.38 19.12
N GLU A 80 3.61 -3.62 19.56
CA GLU A 80 4.46 -4.65 18.94
C GLU A 80 4.00 -4.97 17.52
N VAL A 81 2.69 -5.00 17.25
CA VAL A 81 2.14 -5.17 15.91
C VAL A 81 2.56 -4.02 14.99
N TYR A 82 2.47 -2.77 15.44
CA TYR A 82 2.93 -1.62 14.66
C TYR A 82 4.42 -1.70 14.34
N GLY A 83 5.24 -2.03 15.31
CA GLY A 83 6.69 -2.22 15.12
C GLY A 83 7.01 -3.34 14.13
N ALA A 84 6.31 -4.46 14.20
CA ALA A 84 6.46 -5.58 13.27
C ALA A 84 6.05 -5.21 11.85
N VAL A 85 4.97 -4.47 11.67
CA VAL A 85 4.51 -3.98 10.35
C VAL A 85 5.54 -3.03 9.75
N GLU A 86 6.02 -2.05 10.50
CA GLU A 86 7.03 -1.10 10.03
C GLU A 86 8.33 -1.81 9.63
N SER A 87 8.79 -2.74 10.43
CA SER A 87 9.99 -3.54 10.15
C SER A 87 9.83 -4.39 8.89
N TYR A 88 8.67 -5.00 8.70
CA TYR A 88 8.39 -5.78 7.51
C TYR A 88 8.34 -4.92 6.24
N ILE A 89 7.68 -3.78 6.29
CA ILE A 89 7.58 -2.86 5.15
C ILE A 89 8.98 -2.34 4.76
N ALA A 90 9.80 -1.97 5.74
CA ALA A 90 11.18 -1.55 5.49
C ALA A 90 12.01 -2.67 4.84
N TYR A 91 11.90 -3.89 5.35
CA TYR A 91 12.55 -5.07 4.78
C TYR A 91 12.06 -5.34 3.35
N TYR A 92 10.76 -5.35 3.13
CA TYR A 92 10.16 -5.59 1.82
C TYR A 92 10.63 -4.59 0.78
N ASN A 93 10.62 -3.31 1.11
CA ASN A 93 10.97 -2.25 0.19
C ASN A 93 12.47 -2.17 -0.13
N ASN A 94 13.32 -2.41 0.85
CA ASN A 94 14.75 -2.12 0.73
C ASN A 94 15.64 -3.37 0.60
N LYS A 95 15.21 -4.52 1.11
CA LYS A 95 16.05 -5.71 1.21
C LYS A 95 15.50 -6.94 0.48
N ARG A 96 14.18 -7.14 0.52
CA ARG A 96 13.59 -8.34 -0.07
C ARG A 96 13.73 -8.33 -1.58
N ILE A 97 14.40 -9.33 -2.12
CA ILE A 97 14.56 -9.50 -3.56
C ILE A 97 13.26 -10.03 -4.16
N GLN A 98 12.69 -9.28 -5.09
CA GLN A 98 11.57 -9.73 -5.91
C GLN A 98 12.11 -10.50 -7.12
N THR A 99 11.68 -11.72 -7.31
CA THR A 99 12.22 -12.62 -8.36
C THR A 99 12.11 -12.01 -9.75
N LYS A 100 10.98 -11.38 -10.06
CA LYS A 100 10.75 -10.70 -11.36
C LYS A 100 11.64 -9.48 -11.56
N LEU A 101 11.94 -8.76 -10.50
CA LEU A 101 12.76 -7.54 -10.55
C LEU A 101 14.26 -7.84 -10.38
N LYS A 102 14.61 -9.01 -9.82
CA LYS A 102 15.97 -9.40 -9.42
C LYS A 102 16.63 -8.46 -8.41
N MET A 103 15.85 -7.64 -7.74
CA MET A 103 16.27 -6.68 -6.72
C MET A 103 15.09 -6.26 -5.85
N SER A 104 15.34 -5.46 -4.82
CA SER A 104 14.26 -4.92 -3.98
C SER A 104 13.44 -3.87 -4.73
N PRO A 105 12.19 -3.61 -4.31
CA PRO A 105 11.34 -2.59 -4.95
C PRO A 105 11.96 -1.20 -5.01
N VAL A 106 12.63 -0.76 -3.95
CA VAL A 106 13.29 0.55 -3.93
C VAL A 106 14.48 0.60 -4.89
N GLN A 107 15.31 -0.44 -4.92
CA GLN A 107 16.42 -0.53 -5.86
C GLN A 107 15.94 -0.49 -7.31
N TYR A 108 14.87 -1.22 -7.61
CA TYR A 108 14.28 -1.20 -8.96
C TYR A 108 13.77 0.19 -9.34
N ARG A 109 13.04 0.85 -8.44
CA ARG A 109 12.55 2.22 -8.68
C ARG A 109 13.70 3.19 -8.96
N LEU A 110 14.78 3.12 -8.20
CA LEU A 110 15.95 3.99 -8.40
C LEU A 110 16.67 3.70 -9.71
N LYS A 111 16.66 2.44 -10.15
CA LYS A 111 17.28 2.04 -11.42
C LYS A 111 16.53 2.57 -12.64
N ILE A 112 15.20 2.64 -12.58
CA ILE A 112 14.35 3.06 -13.71
C ILE A 112 13.99 4.55 -13.70
N ALA A 113 14.28 5.22 -12.60
CA ALA A 113 13.98 6.66 -12.45
C ALA A 113 14.91 7.54 -13.28
#